data_b75f01b96e6402eef0f1a6da7ce29d4d
#
_entry.id   b75f01b96e6402eef0f1a6da7ce29d4d
#
_cell.length_a   1.000
_cell.length_b   1.000
_cell.length_c   1.000
_cell.angle_alpha   90.00
_cell.angle_beta   90.00
_cell.angle_gamma   90.00
#
_symmetry.space_group_name_H-M   'P 1'
#
loop_
_entity.id
_entity.type
_entity.pdbx_description
1 polymer ?
#
loop_
_entity_poly.entity_id
_entity_poly.type
_entity_poly.pdbx_seq_one_letter_code
_entity_poly.pdbx_strand_id
1 'polypeptide(L)'
;MNLSELLTQYSQRPDQSVPDWMLGYFKRYSISFADGKTDVLTNVCWLQSRNFTLDLRLPIRAQQVKSKPWEDYSVEELLVMADYEGWEALSEWDGELLKWCETDNSLQLHNRWIEPGILKRFGNCMIELSPSGAYVEDWRLQPSRPGPLIGLRLIEERNVETNEVCHKGGGLIICGDYAGLVLGRPQEINARQQYNALRELVIEAQGNSKKLEEYFKFETSVAKGSI
;
A
#
# COMPACT_ATOMS: atom_id res chain seq x y z
N MET A 1 -24.48 3.57 7.62
CA MET A 1 -23.42 4.24 8.44
C MET A 1 -22.62 5.11 7.51
N ASN A 2 -22.50 6.40 7.81
CA ASN A 2 -21.65 7.32 7.06
C ASN A 2 -20.28 7.50 7.75
N LEU A 3 -19.32 8.17 7.11
CA LEU A 3 -17.97 8.33 7.64
C LEU A 3 -17.96 9.04 9.01
N SER A 4 -18.81 10.03 9.22
CA SER A 4 -18.88 10.76 10.51
C SER A 4 -19.39 9.86 11.64
N GLU A 5 -20.34 8.97 11.37
CA GLU A 5 -20.82 7.97 12.33
C GLU A 5 -19.72 6.96 12.68
N LEU A 6 -18.96 6.48 11.68
CA LEU A 6 -17.79 5.61 11.89
C LEU A 6 -16.74 6.29 12.78
N LEU A 7 -16.39 7.54 12.49
CA LEU A 7 -15.41 8.29 13.26
C LEU A 7 -15.83 8.52 14.70
N THR A 8 -17.13 8.72 14.94
CA THR A 8 -17.67 8.86 16.29
C THR A 8 -17.59 7.54 17.06
N GLN A 9 -17.90 6.42 16.38
CA GLN A 9 -17.89 5.08 16.98
C GLN A 9 -16.47 4.59 17.26
N TYR A 10 -15.49 4.91 16.40
CA TYR A 10 -14.11 4.44 16.46
C TYR A 10 -13.10 5.58 16.67
N SER A 11 -13.44 6.55 17.52
CA SER A 11 -12.63 7.74 17.79
C SER A 11 -11.39 7.50 18.64
N GLN A 12 -11.09 6.26 19.02
CA GLN A 12 -9.96 5.93 19.87
C GLN A 12 -8.62 6.19 19.15
N ARG A 13 -7.70 6.83 19.87
CA ARG A 13 -6.32 6.94 19.40
C ARG A 13 -5.57 5.66 19.77
N PRO A 14 -4.66 5.16 18.91
CA PRO A 14 -3.82 4.02 19.25
C PRO A 14 -2.89 4.40 20.40
N ASP A 15 -2.59 3.42 21.27
CA ASP A 15 -1.66 3.60 22.39
C ASP A 15 -0.24 3.90 21.93
N GLN A 16 0.16 3.33 20.79
CA GLN A 16 1.43 3.62 20.12
C GLN A 16 1.18 4.38 18.84
N SER A 17 1.99 5.39 18.59
CA SER A 17 1.84 6.27 17.44
C SER A 17 3.21 6.69 16.92
N VAL A 18 3.33 6.78 15.59
CA VAL A 18 4.46 7.48 14.99
C VAL A 18 4.40 8.98 15.32
N PRO A 19 5.52 9.71 15.32
CA PRO A 19 5.54 11.14 15.59
C PRO A 19 4.77 11.92 14.52
N ASP A 20 4.19 13.05 14.90
CA ASP A 20 3.32 13.88 14.05
C ASP A 20 4.00 14.31 12.72
N TRP A 21 5.33 14.44 12.69
CA TRP A 21 6.06 14.80 11.48
C TRP A 21 6.09 13.69 10.40
N MET A 22 5.76 12.45 10.75
CA MET A 22 5.61 11.34 9.80
C MET A 22 4.19 11.27 9.19
N LEU A 23 3.21 11.95 9.79
CA LEU A 23 1.81 11.83 9.36
C LEU A 23 1.58 12.53 8.01
N GLY A 24 0.81 11.89 7.13
CA GLY A 24 0.41 12.51 5.88
C GLY A 24 0.65 11.65 4.65
N TYR A 25 0.62 12.31 3.49
CA TYR A 25 0.87 11.69 2.21
C TYR A 25 2.22 12.09 1.65
N PHE A 26 3.05 11.11 1.39
CA PHE A 26 4.39 11.28 0.81
C PHE A 26 4.48 10.63 -0.56
N LYS A 27 5.27 11.23 -1.43
CA LYS A 27 5.73 10.62 -2.68
C LYS A 27 7.22 10.38 -2.61
N ARG A 28 7.66 9.22 -3.07
CA ARG A 28 9.08 8.96 -3.29
C ARG A 28 9.57 9.77 -4.48
N TYR A 29 10.64 10.51 -4.29
CA TYR A 29 11.30 11.25 -5.34
C TYR A 29 12.39 10.41 -6.01
N SER A 30 13.13 9.64 -5.21
CA SER A 30 14.13 8.71 -5.70
C SER A 30 14.42 7.61 -4.69
N ILE A 31 14.94 6.49 -5.17
CA ILE A 31 15.69 5.51 -4.38
C ILE A 31 17.05 5.30 -5.05
N SER A 32 18.13 5.32 -4.27
CA SER A 32 19.49 5.04 -4.73
C SER A 32 20.06 3.86 -3.97
N PHE A 33 20.61 2.92 -4.69
CA PHE A 33 21.13 1.65 -4.16
C PHE A 33 22.64 1.70 -3.98
N ALA A 34 23.17 0.86 -3.09
CA ALA A 34 24.62 0.75 -2.82
C ALA A 34 25.45 0.37 -4.06
N ASP A 35 24.85 -0.28 -5.06
CA ASP A 35 25.49 -0.61 -6.34
C ASP A 35 25.55 0.57 -7.34
N GLY A 36 25.07 1.75 -6.93
CA GLY A 36 25.08 2.97 -7.73
C GLY A 36 23.84 3.15 -8.64
N LYS A 37 22.92 2.19 -8.68
CA LYS A 37 21.66 2.36 -9.41
C LYS A 37 20.74 3.34 -8.70
N THR A 38 19.94 4.05 -9.48
CA THR A 38 18.92 4.97 -8.97
C THR A 38 17.61 4.80 -9.75
N ASP A 39 16.49 4.72 -9.04
CA ASP A 39 15.16 4.75 -9.63
C ASP A 39 14.45 6.06 -9.25
N VAL A 40 14.05 6.82 -10.27
CA VAL A 40 13.25 8.05 -10.20
C VAL A 40 11.94 7.92 -10.98
N LEU A 41 11.66 6.74 -11.54
CA LEU A 41 10.54 6.53 -12.45
C LEU A 41 9.34 5.85 -11.78
N THR A 42 9.60 4.93 -10.86
CA THR A 42 8.52 4.27 -10.13
C THR A 42 7.75 5.31 -9.31
N ASN A 43 6.44 5.37 -9.55
CA ASN A 43 5.55 6.24 -8.78
C ASN A 43 5.19 5.55 -7.47
N VAL A 44 5.82 5.99 -6.38
CA VAL A 44 5.57 5.44 -5.05
C VAL A 44 4.81 6.45 -4.19
N CYS A 45 3.72 5.98 -3.62
CA CYS A 45 2.82 6.73 -2.74
C CYS A 45 2.83 6.08 -1.36
N TRP A 46 3.17 6.84 -0.34
CA TRP A 46 3.13 6.41 1.06
C TRP A 46 2.17 7.30 1.84
N LEU A 47 1.13 6.70 2.41
CA LEU A 47 0.23 7.37 3.35
C LEU A 47 0.48 6.82 4.76
N GLN A 48 0.79 7.72 5.70
CA GLN A 48 1.03 7.36 7.08
C GLN A 48 -0.09 7.88 7.98
N SER A 49 -0.78 6.97 8.64
CA SER A 49 -1.65 7.26 9.77
C SER A 49 -0.85 7.20 11.08
N ARG A 50 -1.53 7.24 12.23
CA ARG A 50 -0.84 7.22 13.53
C ARG A 50 -0.13 5.90 13.81
N ASN A 51 -0.62 4.76 13.30
CA ASN A 51 -0.07 3.45 13.63
C ASN A 51 -0.10 2.44 12.47
N PHE A 52 -0.45 2.87 11.25
CA PHE A 52 -0.33 2.03 10.07
C PHE A 52 -0.08 2.84 8.81
N THR A 53 0.46 2.16 7.82
CA THR A 53 0.92 2.68 6.53
C THR A 53 0.11 2.04 5.41
N LEU A 54 -0.16 2.83 4.37
CA LEU A 54 -0.51 2.34 3.04
C LEU A 54 0.60 2.71 2.07
N ASP A 55 1.07 1.75 1.30
CA ASP A 55 2.08 1.95 0.24
C ASP A 55 1.52 1.45 -1.10
N LEU A 56 1.77 2.21 -2.15
CA LEU A 56 1.39 1.87 -3.52
C LEU A 56 2.54 2.22 -4.46
N ARG A 57 3.03 1.22 -5.21
CA ARG A 57 4.15 1.36 -6.15
C ARG A 57 3.71 0.95 -7.54
N LEU A 58 3.73 1.90 -8.46
CA LEU A 58 3.28 1.74 -9.83
C LEU A 58 4.37 2.22 -10.79
N PRO A 59 4.44 1.67 -12.01
CA PRO A 59 5.27 2.25 -13.06
C PRO A 59 4.76 3.66 -13.41
N ILE A 60 5.52 4.38 -14.22
CA ILE A 60 5.08 5.68 -14.75
C ILE A 60 3.71 5.55 -15.44
N ARG A 61 2.89 6.61 -15.35
CA ARG A 61 1.50 6.59 -15.83
C ARG A 61 1.33 6.06 -17.26
N ALA A 62 2.29 6.34 -18.14
CA ALA A 62 2.24 5.87 -19.54
C ALA A 62 2.38 4.34 -19.68
N GLN A 63 2.91 3.67 -18.68
CA GLN A 63 3.12 2.21 -18.65
C GLN A 63 2.09 1.48 -17.77
N GLN A 64 1.21 2.21 -17.11
CA GLN A 64 0.15 1.60 -16.30
C GLN A 64 -0.92 1.00 -17.20
N VAL A 65 -1.38 -0.18 -16.83
CA VAL A 65 -2.54 -0.82 -17.43
C VAL A 65 -3.78 0.00 -17.11
N LYS A 66 -4.61 0.28 -18.10
CA LYS A 66 -5.85 1.04 -17.91
C LYS A 66 -6.89 0.17 -17.22
N SER A 67 -7.63 0.76 -16.29
CA SER A 67 -8.78 0.11 -15.66
C SER A 67 -9.86 -0.20 -16.71
N LYS A 68 -10.40 -1.42 -16.65
CA LYS A 68 -11.44 -1.95 -17.54
C LYS A 68 -12.15 -3.13 -16.86
N PRO A 69 -13.27 -3.65 -17.41
CA PRO A 69 -13.91 -4.87 -16.93
C PRO A 69 -12.90 -6.02 -16.84
N TRP A 70 -13.10 -6.90 -15.83
CA TRP A 70 -12.14 -7.98 -15.56
C TRP A 70 -11.90 -8.89 -16.77
N GLU A 71 -12.95 -9.24 -17.48
CA GLU A 71 -12.94 -10.12 -18.63
C GLU A 71 -12.18 -9.56 -19.84
N ASP A 72 -11.92 -8.27 -19.86
CA ASP A 72 -11.22 -7.58 -20.97
C ASP A 72 -9.70 -7.54 -20.79
N TYR A 73 -9.16 -7.95 -19.61
CA TYR A 73 -7.71 -7.97 -19.40
C TYR A 73 -7.05 -9.09 -20.18
N SER A 74 -6.00 -8.77 -20.95
CA SER A 74 -5.14 -9.77 -21.55
C SER A 74 -4.14 -10.34 -20.52
N VAL A 75 -3.60 -11.52 -20.80
CA VAL A 75 -2.58 -12.14 -19.93
C VAL A 75 -1.34 -11.25 -19.83
N GLU A 76 -0.96 -10.56 -20.91
CA GLU A 76 0.17 -9.63 -20.95
C GLU A 76 -0.06 -8.43 -20.02
N GLU A 77 -1.27 -7.90 -19.97
CA GLU A 77 -1.64 -6.81 -19.05
C GLU A 77 -1.65 -7.29 -17.59
N LEU A 78 -2.15 -8.50 -17.35
CA LEU A 78 -2.10 -9.09 -16.00
C LEU A 78 -0.67 -9.36 -15.55
N LEU A 79 0.24 -9.72 -16.45
CA LEU A 79 1.67 -9.84 -16.16
C LEU A 79 2.31 -8.49 -15.79
N VAL A 80 1.88 -7.40 -16.44
CA VAL A 80 2.32 -6.05 -16.05
C VAL A 80 1.77 -5.68 -14.67
N MET A 81 0.49 -5.95 -14.42
CA MET A 81 -0.15 -5.67 -13.12
C MET A 81 0.43 -6.54 -11.98
N ALA A 82 0.90 -7.75 -12.29
CA ALA A 82 1.54 -8.63 -11.32
C ALA A 82 2.91 -8.11 -10.81
N ASP A 83 3.48 -7.11 -11.47
CA ASP A 83 4.70 -6.43 -11.02
C ASP A 83 4.40 -5.18 -10.17
N TYR A 84 3.12 -4.78 -10.02
CA TYR A 84 2.74 -3.69 -9.13
C TYR A 84 2.91 -4.10 -7.67
N GLU A 85 3.13 -3.12 -6.81
CA GLU A 85 3.16 -3.32 -5.37
C GLU A 85 2.12 -2.42 -4.71
N GLY A 86 1.46 -2.97 -3.71
CA GLY A 86 0.54 -2.26 -2.85
C GLY A 86 0.32 -3.06 -1.59
N TRP A 87 0.36 -2.41 -0.43
CA TRP A 87 0.23 -3.10 0.85
C TRP A 87 -0.26 -2.16 1.96
N GLU A 88 -0.77 -2.77 3.02
CA GLU A 88 -1.10 -2.15 4.30
C GLU A 88 -0.32 -2.86 5.39
N ALA A 89 0.27 -2.09 6.32
CA ALA A 89 0.99 -2.65 7.45
C ALA A 89 0.89 -1.77 8.69
N LEU A 90 0.90 -2.39 9.87
CA LEU A 90 1.11 -1.68 11.13
C LEU A 90 2.48 -1.04 11.16
N SER A 91 2.55 0.14 11.76
CA SER A 91 3.76 0.94 11.90
C SER A 91 4.18 1.01 13.36
N GLU A 92 5.40 0.58 13.67
CA GLU A 92 6.02 0.70 15.00
C GLU A 92 7.22 1.65 14.91
N TRP A 93 7.25 2.64 15.80
CA TRP A 93 8.32 3.61 15.92
C TRP A 93 9.00 3.51 17.28
N ASP A 94 10.32 3.29 17.30
CA ASP A 94 11.11 3.17 18.54
C ASP A 94 11.89 4.44 18.92
N GLY A 95 11.74 5.51 18.16
CA GLY A 95 12.48 6.78 18.31
C GLY A 95 13.53 7.00 17.23
N GLU A 96 13.92 5.98 16.50
CA GLU A 96 14.90 6.03 15.42
C GLU A 96 14.47 5.24 14.18
N LEU A 97 13.91 4.04 14.39
CA LEU A 97 13.53 3.10 13.35
C LEU A 97 12.00 3.04 13.20
N LEU A 98 11.54 3.10 11.98
CA LEU A 98 10.17 2.74 11.61
C LEU A 98 10.15 1.30 11.09
N LYS A 99 9.34 0.46 11.71
CA LYS A 99 9.08 -0.92 11.29
C LYS A 99 7.68 -1.03 10.71
N TRP A 100 7.55 -1.79 9.65
CA TRP A 100 6.27 -2.19 9.07
C TRP A 100 5.98 -3.64 9.43
N CYS A 101 4.97 -3.84 10.26
CA CYS A 101 4.61 -5.14 10.84
C CYS A 101 3.29 -5.62 10.23
N GLU A 102 3.06 -6.94 10.28
CA GLU A 102 1.81 -7.54 9.80
C GLU A 102 1.48 -7.14 8.34
N THR A 103 2.39 -7.42 7.41
CA THR A 103 2.25 -7.09 5.99
C THR A 103 1.46 -8.12 5.19
N ASP A 104 0.51 -8.83 5.81
CA ASP A 104 -0.29 -9.86 5.13
C ASP A 104 -1.26 -9.28 4.09
N ASN A 105 -1.58 -8.00 4.21
CA ASN A 105 -2.40 -7.29 3.23
C ASN A 105 -1.54 -6.69 2.13
N SER A 106 -0.99 -7.54 1.27
CA SER A 106 -0.14 -7.15 0.15
C SER A 106 -0.63 -7.75 -1.18
N LEU A 107 -0.51 -6.98 -2.27
CA LEU A 107 -0.71 -7.50 -3.63
C LEU A 107 0.32 -8.58 -3.94
N GLN A 108 1.57 -8.38 -3.56
CA GLN A 108 2.64 -9.36 -3.75
C GLN A 108 2.53 -10.52 -2.76
N LEU A 109 3.14 -11.66 -3.09
CA LEU A 109 3.12 -12.87 -2.26
C LEU A 109 3.96 -12.71 -1.01
N HIS A 110 5.03 -11.93 -1.08
CA HIS A 110 5.98 -11.71 0.01
C HIS A 110 6.32 -10.22 0.12
N ASN A 111 6.61 -9.80 1.34
CA ASN A 111 7.16 -8.47 1.57
C ASN A 111 8.58 -8.40 1.01
N ARG A 112 8.81 -7.46 0.09
CA ARG A 112 10.14 -7.18 -0.48
C ARG A 112 10.97 -6.25 0.39
N TRP A 113 10.34 -5.49 1.27
CA TRP A 113 10.93 -4.42 2.07
C TRP A 113 10.90 -4.82 3.54
N ILE A 114 11.80 -5.72 3.93
CA ILE A 114 11.83 -6.37 5.25
C ILE A 114 12.55 -5.49 6.28
N GLU A 115 13.50 -4.66 5.83
CA GLU A 115 14.26 -3.81 6.73
C GLU A 115 13.42 -2.64 7.24
N PRO A 116 13.60 -2.26 8.53
CA PRO A 116 13.04 -1.01 9.02
C PRO A 116 13.73 0.19 8.36
N GLY A 117 13.06 1.35 8.34
CA GLY A 117 13.64 2.59 7.85
C GLY A 117 14.22 3.45 8.98
N ILE A 118 15.46 3.95 8.84
CA ILE A 118 15.95 5.07 9.64
C ILE A 118 15.45 6.35 8.99
N LEU A 119 14.57 7.09 9.66
CA LEU A 119 13.91 8.26 9.06
C LEU A 119 14.45 9.56 9.64
N LYS A 120 14.75 10.50 8.75
CA LYS A 120 15.19 11.85 9.11
C LYS A 120 14.38 12.89 8.34
N ARG A 121 13.76 13.86 9.05
CA ARG A 121 12.94 14.90 8.46
C ARG A 121 13.71 16.21 8.25
N PHE A 122 13.59 16.80 7.06
CA PHE A 122 14.15 18.12 6.69
C PHE A 122 13.10 18.93 5.90
N GLY A 123 12.40 19.82 6.56
CA GLY A 123 11.30 20.57 5.92
C GLY A 123 10.19 19.62 5.44
N ASN A 124 9.88 19.65 4.14
CA ASN A 124 8.93 18.72 3.51
C ASN A 124 9.58 17.41 3.00
N CYS A 125 10.92 17.31 3.12
CA CYS A 125 11.69 16.13 2.74
C CYS A 125 11.82 15.18 3.94
N MET A 126 11.70 13.89 3.70
CA MET A 126 12.05 12.84 4.63
C MET A 126 12.99 11.88 3.94
N ILE A 127 14.15 11.68 4.53
CA ILE A 127 15.14 10.71 4.04
C ILE A 127 14.98 9.43 4.82
N GLU A 128 14.85 8.33 4.10
CA GLU A 128 14.86 6.98 4.63
C GLU A 128 16.18 6.31 4.26
N LEU A 129 16.85 5.76 5.26
CA LEU A 129 18.08 5.00 5.11
C LEU A 129 17.81 3.55 5.53
N SER A 130 18.23 2.59 4.72
CA SER A 130 18.22 1.19 5.16
C SER A 130 19.34 0.98 6.18
N PRO A 131 19.08 0.27 7.31
CA PRO A 131 20.11 -0.03 8.30
C PRO A 131 21.31 -0.79 7.74
N SER A 132 21.11 -1.63 6.72
CA SER A 132 22.18 -2.36 6.02
C SER A 132 23.02 -1.47 5.10
N GLY A 133 22.59 -0.25 4.82
CA GLY A 133 23.20 0.63 3.81
C GLY A 133 22.89 0.23 2.37
N ALA A 134 21.91 -0.66 2.16
CA ALA A 134 21.56 -1.14 0.82
C ALA A 134 20.95 -0.06 -0.06
N TYR A 135 20.20 0.88 0.53
CA TYR A 135 19.54 1.96 -0.20
C TYR A 135 19.33 3.21 0.66
N VAL A 136 19.07 4.32 -0.02
CA VAL A 136 18.53 5.57 0.53
C VAL A 136 17.34 6.02 -0.32
N GLU A 137 16.26 6.45 0.32
CA GLU A 137 15.07 6.99 -0.34
C GLU A 137 14.83 8.45 0.05
N ASP A 138 14.44 9.27 -0.96
CA ASP A 138 13.99 10.65 -0.79
C ASP A 138 12.46 10.70 -0.91
N TRP A 139 11.79 10.99 0.20
CA TRP A 139 10.37 11.15 0.30
C TRP A 139 9.97 12.61 0.43
N ARG A 140 8.88 13.01 -0.24
CA ARG A 140 8.37 14.39 -0.22
C ARG A 140 6.93 14.42 0.26
N LEU A 141 6.71 15.10 1.40
CA LEU A 141 5.36 15.40 1.86
C LEU A 141 4.65 16.24 0.80
N GLN A 142 3.49 15.77 0.38
CA GLN A 142 2.70 16.46 -0.63
C GLN A 142 1.91 17.60 -0.01
N PRO A 143 1.86 18.77 -0.67
CA PRO A 143 1.09 19.89 -0.17
C PRO A 143 -0.41 19.56 -0.17
N SER A 144 -1.05 19.86 0.94
CA SER A 144 -2.48 19.65 1.18
C SER A 144 -3.07 20.84 1.94
N ARG A 145 -4.35 21.09 1.74
CA ARG A 145 -5.10 21.97 2.63
C ARG A 145 -5.18 21.33 4.02
N PRO A 146 -5.29 22.14 5.10
CA PRO A 146 -5.64 21.61 6.40
C PRO A 146 -6.92 20.77 6.33
N GLY A 147 -6.90 19.57 6.91
CA GLY A 147 -8.02 18.65 6.86
C GLY A 147 -7.88 17.52 7.87
N PRO A 148 -8.82 16.60 7.91
CA PRO A 148 -8.79 15.50 8.85
C PRO A 148 -7.61 14.55 8.58
N LEU A 149 -7.11 13.93 9.64
CA LEU A 149 -6.33 12.70 9.58
C LEU A 149 -7.22 11.57 10.10
N ILE A 150 -7.58 10.66 9.21
CA ILE A 150 -8.43 9.52 9.51
C ILE A 150 -7.68 8.26 9.12
N GLY A 151 -7.61 7.29 10.02
CA GLY A 151 -7.08 5.97 9.76
C GLY A 151 -8.09 4.93 10.22
N LEU A 152 -8.58 4.11 9.30
CA LEU A 152 -9.51 3.02 9.56
C LEU A 152 -8.93 1.73 8.99
N ARG A 153 -8.77 0.70 9.80
CA ARG A 153 -8.38 -0.65 9.34
C ARG A 153 -9.64 -1.48 9.10
N LEU A 154 -9.64 -2.19 7.97
CA LEU A 154 -10.70 -3.12 7.60
C LEU A 154 -10.44 -4.48 8.25
N ILE A 155 -11.44 -5.05 8.88
CA ILE A 155 -11.42 -6.44 9.33
C ILE A 155 -11.86 -7.34 8.18
N GLU A 156 -13.07 -7.11 7.66
CA GLU A 156 -13.62 -7.80 6.50
C GLU A 156 -14.74 -6.98 5.85
N GLU A 157 -14.93 -7.19 4.55
CA GLU A 157 -16.07 -6.71 3.78
C GLU A 157 -16.89 -7.91 3.31
N ARG A 158 -18.22 -7.81 3.45
CA ARG A 158 -19.14 -8.85 3.01
C ARG A 158 -20.17 -8.33 2.03
N ASN A 159 -20.48 -9.14 1.04
CA ASN A 159 -21.64 -8.90 0.20
C ASN A 159 -22.93 -9.00 1.04
N VAL A 160 -23.77 -7.98 0.96
CA VAL A 160 -24.98 -7.87 1.82
C VAL A 160 -26.02 -8.95 1.49
N GLU A 161 -26.07 -9.40 0.25
CA GLU A 161 -27.07 -10.38 -0.22
C GLU A 161 -26.60 -11.83 -0.02
N THR A 162 -25.31 -12.12 -0.35
CA THR A 162 -24.78 -13.49 -0.31
C THR A 162 -24.06 -13.81 0.99
N ASN A 163 -23.72 -12.80 1.80
CA ASN A 163 -22.89 -12.91 3.00
C ASN A 163 -21.46 -13.45 2.71
N GLU A 164 -21.04 -13.48 1.46
CA GLU A 164 -19.69 -13.87 1.08
C GLU A 164 -18.68 -12.77 1.44
N VAL A 165 -17.50 -13.17 1.89
CA VAL A 165 -16.40 -12.25 2.14
C VAL A 165 -15.84 -11.78 0.80
N CYS A 166 -15.90 -10.47 0.54
CA CYS A 166 -15.34 -9.83 -0.66
C CYS A 166 -13.89 -9.44 -0.45
N HIS A 167 -13.58 -8.87 0.73
CA HIS A 167 -12.23 -8.47 1.13
C HIS A 167 -12.00 -8.78 2.61
N LYS A 168 -10.74 -9.08 2.97
CA LYS A 168 -10.32 -9.31 4.34
C LYS A 168 -9.01 -8.56 4.62
N GLY A 169 -9.03 -7.72 5.66
CA GLY A 169 -7.91 -6.83 5.97
C GLY A 169 -7.76 -5.68 5.00
N GLY A 170 -6.85 -4.76 5.32
CA GLY A 170 -6.61 -3.53 4.59
C GLY A 170 -6.92 -2.28 5.41
N GLY A 171 -6.98 -1.13 4.76
CA GLY A 171 -7.24 0.12 5.45
C GLY A 171 -7.56 1.30 4.55
N LEU A 172 -8.12 2.32 5.16
CA LEU A 172 -8.37 3.64 4.58
C LEU A 172 -7.60 4.67 5.39
N ILE A 173 -6.77 5.47 4.71
CA ILE A 173 -6.17 6.67 5.30
C ILE A 173 -6.66 7.89 4.53
N ILE A 174 -7.20 8.87 5.24
CA ILE A 174 -7.52 10.19 4.69
C ILE A 174 -6.63 11.20 5.41
N CYS A 175 -5.87 11.99 4.66
CA CYS A 175 -5.01 13.05 5.17
C CYS A 175 -5.14 14.31 4.32
N GLY A 176 -5.91 15.27 4.81
CA GLY A 176 -6.24 16.50 4.09
C GLY A 176 -6.91 16.21 2.75
N ASP A 177 -6.28 16.63 1.65
CA ASP A 177 -6.79 16.44 0.28
C ASP A 177 -6.56 15.04 -0.31
N TYR A 178 -5.94 14.12 0.43
CA TYR A 178 -5.56 12.79 -0.08
C TYR A 178 -6.27 11.68 0.66
N ALA A 179 -6.60 10.62 -0.08
CA ALA A 179 -7.10 9.38 0.47
C ALA A 179 -6.35 8.20 -0.16
N GLY A 180 -6.00 7.22 0.65
CA GLY A 180 -5.47 5.93 0.22
C GLY A 180 -6.33 4.80 0.73
N LEU A 181 -6.52 3.77 -0.09
CA LEU A 181 -7.29 2.58 0.21
C LEU A 181 -6.49 1.33 -0.13
N VAL A 182 -6.52 0.36 0.74
CA VAL A 182 -6.10 -1.02 0.47
C VAL A 182 -7.20 -1.95 0.95
N LEU A 183 -7.62 -2.89 0.10
CA LEU A 183 -8.54 -3.98 0.42
C LEU A 183 -7.83 -5.30 0.14
N GLY A 184 -7.58 -6.07 1.18
CA GLY A 184 -6.90 -7.37 1.10
C GLY A 184 -7.74 -8.44 0.43
N ARG A 185 -7.10 -9.52 -0.02
CA ARG A 185 -7.80 -10.66 -0.61
C ARG A 185 -8.74 -11.32 0.40
N PRO A 186 -9.90 -11.85 -0.03
CA PRO A 186 -10.81 -12.58 0.86
C PRO A 186 -10.18 -13.84 1.44
N GLN A 187 -9.21 -14.42 0.73
CA GLN A 187 -8.49 -15.63 1.13
C GLN A 187 -7.00 -15.51 0.77
N GLU A 188 -6.15 -16.15 1.56
CA GLU A 188 -4.73 -16.28 1.22
C GLU A 188 -4.54 -17.15 -0.02
N ILE A 189 -3.52 -16.82 -0.81
CA ILE A 189 -3.13 -17.64 -1.94
C ILE A 189 -2.39 -18.88 -1.43
N ASN A 190 -2.99 -20.06 -1.55
CA ASN A 190 -2.46 -21.32 -1.03
C ASN A 190 -1.05 -21.67 -1.56
N ALA A 191 -0.71 -21.21 -2.76
CA ALA A 191 0.58 -21.44 -3.40
C ALA A 191 1.67 -20.44 -2.99
N ARG A 192 1.40 -19.51 -2.05
CA ARG A 192 2.33 -18.45 -1.63
C ARG A 192 3.74 -18.96 -1.28
N GLN A 193 3.84 -20.10 -0.64
CA GLN A 193 5.13 -20.67 -0.20
C GLN A 193 5.97 -21.27 -1.33
N GLN A 194 5.39 -21.52 -2.51
CA GLN A 194 6.05 -22.17 -3.64
C GLN A 194 6.60 -21.17 -4.67
N TYR A 195 6.20 -19.91 -4.58
CA TYR A 195 6.52 -18.86 -5.55
C TYR A 195 7.05 -17.61 -4.86
N ASN A 196 7.95 -16.91 -5.54
CA ASN A 196 8.57 -15.69 -5.02
C ASN A 196 7.80 -14.42 -5.40
N ALA A 197 7.04 -14.46 -6.49
CA ALA A 197 6.33 -13.30 -7.01
C ALA A 197 4.96 -13.66 -7.58
N LEU A 198 4.00 -12.73 -7.51
CA LEU A 198 2.68 -12.90 -8.11
C LEU A 198 2.75 -13.20 -9.62
N ARG A 199 3.74 -12.62 -10.32
CA ARG A 199 3.98 -12.85 -11.74
C ARG A 199 4.18 -14.34 -12.09
N GLU A 200 4.85 -15.11 -11.24
CA GLU A 200 5.07 -16.55 -11.45
C GLU A 200 3.74 -17.32 -11.42
N LEU A 201 2.84 -16.95 -10.50
CA LEU A 201 1.49 -17.54 -10.44
C LEU A 201 0.64 -17.19 -11.68
N VAL A 202 0.75 -15.96 -12.19
CA VAL A 202 0.06 -15.55 -13.41
C VAL A 202 0.51 -16.39 -14.60
N ILE A 203 1.83 -16.65 -14.72
CA ILE A 203 2.38 -17.50 -15.77
C ILE A 203 1.85 -18.94 -15.62
N GLU A 204 1.86 -19.49 -14.40
CA GLU A 204 1.40 -20.86 -14.16
C GLU A 204 -0.10 -21.03 -14.35
N ALA A 205 -0.89 -19.98 -14.12
CA ALA A 205 -2.33 -20.03 -14.36
C ALA A 205 -2.69 -20.34 -15.82
N GLN A 206 -1.77 -20.16 -16.78
CA GLN A 206 -1.95 -20.46 -18.21
C GLN A 206 -3.27 -19.93 -18.79
N GLY A 207 -3.66 -18.72 -18.39
CA GLY A 207 -4.90 -18.09 -18.81
C GLY A 207 -6.18 -18.59 -18.12
N ASN A 208 -6.06 -19.38 -17.04
CA ASN A 208 -7.23 -19.79 -16.25
C ASN A 208 -7.84 -18.57 -15.55
N SER A 209 -8.93 -18.05 -16.12
CA SER A 209 -9.59 -16.82 -15.67
C SER A 209 -9.98 -16.84 -14.18
N LYS A 210 -10.47 -17.98 -13.68
CA LYS A 210 -10.89 -18.10 -12.27
C LYS A 210 -9.71 -17.98 -11.30
N LYS A 211 -8.57 -18.65 -11.60
CA LYS A 211 -7.35 -18.53 -10.79
C LYS A 211 -6.81 -17.09 -10.84
N LEU A 212 -6.76 -16.50 -12.03
CA LEU A 212 -6.29 -15.14 -12.21
C LEU A 212 -7.16 -14.14 -11.43
N GLU A 213 -8.48 -14.29 -11.48
CA GLU A 213 -9.39 -13.48 -10.69
C GLU A 213 -9.10 -13.58 -9.19
N GLU A 214 -8.89 -14.78 -8.66
CA GLU A 214 -8.55 -14.98 -7.24
C GLU A 214 -7.23 -14.28 -6.88
N TYR A 215 -6.21 -14.31 -7.76
CA TYR A 215 -4.92 -13.67 -7.51
C TYR A 215 -5.01 -12.14 -7.47
N PHE A 216 -5.91 -11.55 -8.25
CA PHE A 216 -6.09 -10.12 -8.34
C PHE A 216 -7.28 -9.57 -7.53
N LYS A 217 -7.95 -10.37 -6.69
CA LYS A 217 -8.94 -9.90 -5.69
C LYS A 217 -8.28 -9.08 -4.59
N PHE A 218 -7.58 -8.05 -4.98
CA PHE A 218 -6.87 -7.10 -4.14
C PHE A 218 -7.04 -5.71 -4.74
N GLU A 219 -7.42 -4.74 -3.93
CA GLU A 219 -7.55 -3.36 -4.40
C GLU A 219 -6.57 -2.46 -3.68
N THR A 220 -5.98 -1.53 -4.41
CA THR A 220 -5.20 -0.44 -3.85
C THR A 220 -5.36 0.80 -4.71
N SER A 221 -5.56 1.94 -4.07
CA SER A 221 -5.75 3.20 -4.76
C SER A 221 -5.31 4.38 -3.92
N VAL A 222 -4.88 5.45 -4.61
CA VAL A 222 -4.64 6.76 -4.02
C VAL A 222 -5.39 7.81 -4.82
N ALA A 223 -6.15 8.64 -4.15
CA ALA A 223 -6.93 9.69 -4.75
C ALA A 223 -6.58 11.06 -4.14
N LYS A 224 -6.82 12.11 -4.92
CA LYS A 224 -6.79 13.50 -4.47
C LYS A 224 -8.17 14.12 -4.70
N GLY A 225 -8.71 14.76 -3.68
CA GLY A 225 -10.01 15.39 -3.72
C GLY A 225 -10.16 16.48 -2.67
N SER A 226 -11.37 16.97 -2.52
CA SER A 226 -11.78 17.83 -1.39
C SER A 226 -12.93 17.17 -0.65
N ILE A 227 -12.85 17.11 0.65
CA ILE A 227 -13.95 16.73 1.53
C ILE A 227 -14.78 17.96 1.84
#